data_d4197fb7b10e68e49ea173583d498093
#
_entry.id   d4197fb7b10e68e49ea173583d498093
#
_cell.length_a   1.000
_cell.length_b   1.000
_cell.length_c   1.000
_cell.angle_alpha   90.00
_cell.angle_beta   90.00
_cell.angle_gamma   90.00
#
_symmetry.space_group_name_H-M   'P 1'
#
loop_
_entity.id
_entity.type
_entity.pdbx_description
1 polymer ?
#
loop_
_entity_poly.entity_id
_entity_poly.type
_entity_poly.pdbx_seq_one_letter_code
_entity_poly.pdbx_strand_id
1 'polypeptide(L)'
;IFIRGLPEDYDAWASRGNYEWSFEKVLPYLRKLERDLDFSGDFHGKEGPIPVFRFKREAWRPSLEAFYRAWRTAGFPHEEDMNNPDSGGVGPIPMNNPEGVRMSTALTYLRAVRHRLNLTVRPNVVVRRILFDGNTAIGVEVESGGEIYQIEANQIVLSSGAMASPQLLMLSGVGPAEPVSY
;
A
#
# COMPACT_ATOMS: atom_id res chain seq x y z
N ILE A 1 2.79 9.46 4.41
CA ILE A 1 1.34 9.51 4.11
C ILE A 1 0.80 8.11 4.26
N PHE A 2 -0.33 7.97 4.95
CA PHE A 2 -1.04 6.72 5.16
C PHE A 2 -2.53 6.91 4.86
N ILE A 3 -2.84 7.25 3.61
CA ILE A 3 -4.19 7.49 3.14
C ILE A 3 -4.75 6.25 2.45
N ARG A 4 -6.04 5.99 2.62
CA ARG A 4 -6.78 4.90 1.97
C ARG A 4 -7.45 5.39 0.70
N GLY A 5 -7.83 4.46 -0.19
CA GLY A 5 -8.80 4.72 -1.24
C GLY A 5 -10.20 4.92 -0.67
N LEU A 6 -11.06 5.56 -1.41
CA LEU A 6 -12.48 5.70 -1.09
C LEU A 6 -13.23 4.37 -1.33
N PRO A 7 -14.40 4.16 -0.72
CA PRO A 7 -15.20 2.97 -0.97
C PRO A 7 -15.41 2.68 -2.46
N GLU A 8 -15.67 3.72 -3.26
CA GLU A 8 -15.93 3.62 -4.69
C GLU A 8 -14.73 3.06 -5.47
N ASP A 9 -13.51 3.31 -5.03
CA ASP A 9 -12.28 2.79 -5.66
C ASP A 9 -12.24 1.26 -5.56
N TYR A 10 -12.54 0.73 -4.38
CA TYR A 10 -12.56 -0.72 -4.12
C TYR A 10 -13.78 -1.38 -4.77
N ASP A 11 -14.95 -0.76 -4.68
CA ASP A 11 -16.19 -1.29 -5.26
C ASP A 11 -16.13 -1.30 -6.79
N ALA A 12 -15.39 -0.35 -7.40
CA ALA A 12 -15.10 -0.39 -8.83
C ALA A 12 -14.23 -1.61 -9.21
N TRP A 13 -13.33 -2.07 -8.34
CA TRP A 13 -12.59 -3.32 -8.57
C TRP A 13 -13.50 -4.54 -8.42
N ALA A 14 -14.36 -4.54 -7.41
CA ALA A 14 -15.33 -5.63 -7.20
C ALA A 14 -16.28 -5.77 -8.39
N SER A 15 -16.78 -4.66 -8.94
CA SER A 15 -17.68 -4.66 -10.11
C SER A 15 -17.05 -5.22 -11.39
N ARG A 16 -15.71 -5.27 -11.47
CA ARG A 16 -14.95 -5.86 -12.57
C ARG A 16 -14.61 -7.35 -12.35
N GLY A 17 -15.27 -8.01 -11.41
CA GLY A 17 -15.10 -9.43 -11.11
C GLY A 17 -14.16 -9.75 -9.95
N ASN A 18 -13.59 -8.74 -9.30
CA ASN A 18 -12.73 -8.92 -8.12
C ASN A 18 -13.54 -8.81 -6.83
N TYR A 19 -14.55 -9.63 -6.66
CA TYR A 19 -15.57 -9.51 -5.61
C TYR A 19 -15.02 -9.46 -4.18
N GLU A 20 -13.83 -10.03 -3.94
CA GLU A 20 -13.17 -10.00 -2.64
C GLU A 20 -12.50 -8.65 -2.33
N TRP A 21 -12.53 -7.71 -3.28
CA TRP A 21 -11.93 -6.38 -3.15
C TRP A 21 -12.95 -5.26 -2.94
N SER A 22 -14.22 -5.58 -2.63
CA SER A 22 -15.17 -4.53 -2.21
C SER A 22 -14.70 -3.86 -0.92
N PHE A 23 -15.10 -2.61 -0.72
CA PHE A 23 -14.69 -1.85 0.48
C PHE A 23 -15.01 -2.59 1.77
N GLU A 24 -16.20 -3.16 1.88
CA GLU A 24 -16.63 -3.93 3.05
C GLU A 24 -15.67 -5.11 3.34
N LYS A 25 -15.22 -5.81 2.30
CA LYS A 25 -14.33 -6.97 2.45
C LYS A 25 -12.88 -6.60 2.73
N VAL A 26 -12.39 -5.47 2.22
CA VAL A 26 -11.01 -5.02 2.48
C VAL A 26 -10.87 -4.24 3.79
N LEU A 27 -11.94 -3.62 4.29
CA LEU A 27 -11.92 -2.82 5.51
C LEU A 27 -11.33 -3.54 6.74
N PRO A 28 -11.64 -4.81 7.03
CA PRO A 28 -11.02 -5.55 8.14
C PRO A 28 -9.48 -5.62 8.01
N TYR A 29 -8.96 -5.74 6.79
CA TYR A 29 -7.52 -5.78 6.54
C TYR A 29 -6.88 -4.39 6.65
N LEU A 30 -7.56 -3.33 6.20
CA LEU A 30 -7.12 -1.96 6.39
C LEU A 30 -7.01 -1.62 7.88
N ARG A 31 -7.99 -2.01 8.68
CA ARG A 31 -7.98 -1.88 10.15
C ARG A 31 -6.86 -2.70 10.80
N LYS A 32 -6.60 -3.91 10.30
CA LYS A 32 -5.52 -4.78 10.80
C LYS A 32 -4.12 -4.22 10.57
N LEU A 33 -3.93 -3.39 9.53
CA LEU A 33 -2.65 -2.78 9.22
C LEU A 33 -2.26 -1.68 10.20
N GLU A 34 -3.24 -0.92 10.72
CA GLU A 34 -2.99 0.31 11.43
C GLU A 34 -3.24 0.24 12.93
N ARG A 35 -2.56 1.12 13.62
CA ARG A 35 -2.89 1.58 14.96
C ARG A 35 -3.11 3.09 14.88
N ASP A 36 -4.36 3.49 14.67
CA ASP A 36 -4.71 4.91 14.62
C ASP A 36 -4.67 5.51 16.03
N LEU A 37 -3.89 6.59 16.20
CA LEU A 37 -3.64 7.24 17.47
C LEU A 37 -4.65 8.36 17.75
N ASP A 38 -5.34 8.85 16.73
CA ASP A 38 -6.29 9.95 16.81
C ASP A 38 -7.74 9.45 16.77
N PHE A 39 -8.05 8.47 15.91
CA PHE A 39 -9.41 7.99 15.69
C PHE A 39 -9.63 6.53 16.11
N SER A 40 -10.89 6.18 16.36
CA SER A 40 -11.34 4.84 16.71
C SER A 40 -12.71 4.59 16.08
N GLY A 41 -13.28 3.40 16.30
CA GLY A 41 -14.60 3.02 15.81
C GLY A 41 -14.51 2.04 14.65
N ASP A 42 -15.55 2.03 13.81
CA ASP A 42 -15.74 0.96 12.82
C ASP A 42 -14.75 1.01 11.66
N PHE A 43 -14.20 2.18 11.38
CA PHE A 43 -13.29 2.38 10.24
C PHE A 43 -11.81 2.33 10.62
N HIS A 44 -11.45 2.38 11.91
CA HIS A 44 -10.05 2.48 12.37
C HIS A 44 -9.59 1.26 13.18
N GLY A 45 -8.31 0.89 12.95
CA GLY A 45 -7.63 -0.13 13.73
C GLY A 45 -6.90 0.45 14.94
N LYS A 46 -6.80 -0.33 16.02
CA LYS A 46 -6.11 0.06 17.27
C LYS A 46 -4.89 -0.79 17.58
N GLU A 47 -4.75 -1.95 16.93
CA GLU A 47 -3.76 -2.97 17.30
C GLU A 47 -2.78 -3.28 16.18
N GLY A 48 -2.96 -2.69 15.01
CA GLY A 48 -2.08 -2.92 13.87
C GLY A 48 -0.66 -2.38 14.10
N PRO A 49 0.32 -2.89 13.36
CA PRO A 49 1.72 -2.57 13.58
C PRO A 49 2.12 -1.17 13.09
N ILE A 50 1.32 -0.54 12.23
CA ILE A 50 1.65 0.76 11.64
C ILE A 50 0.94 1.86 12.44
N PRO A 51 1.68 2.71 13.20
CA PRO A 51 1.06 3.86 13.86
C PRO A 51 0.65 4.90 12.85
N VAL A 52 -0.57 5.40 12.99
CA VAL A 52 -1.14 6.45 12.13
C VAL A 52 -1.56 7.62 13.01
N PHE A 53 -1.21 8.83 12.63
CA PHE A 53 -1.52 10.05 13.36
C PHE A 53 -1.68 11.23 12.41
N ARG A 54 -2.22 12.34 12.92
CA ARG A 54 -2.36 13.58 12.18
C ARG A 54 -1.66 14.71 12.93
N PHE A 55 -0.91 15.52 12.20
CA PHE A 55 -0.31 16.72 12.79
C PHE A 55 -1.42 17.68 13.25
N LYS A 56 -1.39 18.05 14.52
CA LYS A 56 -2.29 19.06 15.06
C LYS A 56 -2.03 20.41 14.40
N ARG A 57 -3.07 21.23 14.26
CA ARG A 57 -3.03 22.49 13.52
C ARG A 57 -1.96 23.44 14.01
N GLU A 58 -1.68 23.44 15.31
CA GLU A 58 -0.66 24.27 15.97
C GLU A 58 0.76 23.95 15.47
N ALA A 59 0.97 22.73 14.95
CA ALA A 59 2.23 22.28 14.37
C ALA A 59 2.33 22.53 12.86
N TRP A 60 1.30 23.12 12.24
CA TRP A 60 1.33 23.36 10.80
C TRP A 60 2.25 24.52 10.44
N ARG A 61 2.95 24.36 9.33
CA ARG A 61 3.74 25.44 8.75
C ARG A 61 2.82 26.53 8.19
N PRO A 62 3.24 27.79 8.16
CA PRO A 62 2.42 28.90 7.62
C PRO A 62 1.90 28.67 6.21
N SER A 63 2.67 28.00 5.36
CA SER A 63 2.25 27.63 3.99
C SER A 63 1.10 26.63 3.97
N LEU A 64 1.09 25.64 4.87
CA LEU A 64 -0.01 24.66 4.99
C LEU A 64 -1.27 25.31 5.54
N GLU A 65 -1.12 26.20 6.52
CA GLU A 65 -2.24 26.97 7.05
C GLU A 65 -2.85 27.90 5.98
N ALA A 66 -2.02 28.54 5.17
CA ALA A 66 -2.50 29.37 4.07
C ALA A 66 -3.22 28.56 3.00
N PHE A 67 -2.67 27.37 2.64
CA PHE A 67 -3.31 26.44 1.72
C PHE A 67 -4.67 25.97 2.25
N TYR A 68 -4.73 25.53 3.49
CA TYR A 68 -5.97 25.12 4.14
C TYR A 68 -7.04 26.22 4.11
N ARG A 69 -6.66 27.46 4.49
CA ARG A 69 -7.58 28.60 4.46
C ARG A 69 -8.11 28.90 3.08
N ALA A 70 -7.26 28.83 2.05
CA ALA A 70 -7.67 29.04 0.66
C ALA A 70 -8.76 28.03 0.24
N TRP A 71 -8.57 26.75 0.55
CA TRP A 71 -9.56 25.71 0.26
C TRP A 71 -10.86 25.90 1.05
N ARG A 72 -10.76 26.27 2.33
CA ARG A 72 -11.94 26.59 3.15
C ARG A 72 -12.72 27.79 2.58
N THR A 73 -12.02 28.81 2.12
CA THR A 73 -12.65 29.98 1.47
C THR A 73 -13.28 29.64 0.12
N ALA A 74 -12.73 28.65 -0.60
CA ALA A 74 -13.30 28.12 -1.83
C ALA A 74 -14.53 27.21 -1.61
N GLY A 75 -14.96 27.00 -0.36
CA GLY A 75 -16.18 26.26 -0.02
C GLY A 75 -15.96 24.78 0.34
N PHE A 76 -14.74 24.27 0.32
CA PHE A 76 -14.50 22.89 0.74
C PHE A 76 -14.70 22.72 2.25
N PRO A 77 -15.42 21.68 2.71
CA PRO A 77 -15.64 21.43 4.12
C PRO A 77 -14.34 21.12 4.86
N HIS A 78 -14.31 21.32 6.17
CA HIS A 78 -13.25 20.78 7.00
C HIS A 78 -13.43 19.29 7.17
N GLU A 79 -12.33 18.56 6.97
CA GLU A 79 -12.29 17.12 7.16
C GLU A 79 -11.24 16.78 8.22
N GLU A 80 -11.69 16.23 9.34
CA GLU A 80 -10.78 15.82 10.41
C GLU A 80 -10.09 14.50 10.12
N ASP A 81 -10.80 13.62 9.38
CA ASP A 81 -10.33 12.29 9.08
C ASP A 81 -10.42 11.95 7.59
N MET A 82 -9.32 12.14 6.88
CA MET A 82 -9.20 11.83 5.46
C MET A 82 -9.26 10.32 5.14
N ASN A 83 -9.31 9.44 6.15
CA ASN A 83 -9.53 8.01 6.00
C ASN A 83 -10.98 7.59 6.33
N ASN A 84 -11.85 8.53 6.64
CA ASN A 84 -13.29 8.26 6.74
C ASN A 84 -13.85 7.93 5.36
N PRO A 85 -14.72 6.91 5.21
CA PRO A 85 -15.36 6.56 3.93
C PRO A 85 -16.09 7.71 3.24
N ASP A 86 -16.66 8.61 4.02
CA ASP A 86 -17.43 9.77 3.52
C ASP A 86 -16.56 11.05 3.39
N SER A 87 -15.22 10.93 3.48
CA SER A 87 -14.34 12.09 3.45
C SER A 87 -14.40 12.81 2.10
N GLY A 88 -14.56 14.13 2.13
CA GLY A 88 -14.70 14.93 0.91
C GLY A 88 -14.26 16.39 1.10
N GLY A 89 -13.38 16.66 2.06
CA GLY A 89 -12.96 18.00 2.43
C GLY A 89 -11.47 18.28 2.35
N VAL A 90 -11.04 19.25 3.15
CA VAL A 90 -9.63 19.61 3.35
C VAL A 90 -9.28 19.51 4.83
N GLY A 91 -8.22 18.80 5.14
CA GLY A 91 -7.82 18.55 6.52
C GLY A 91 -6.42 17.96 6.66
N PRO A 92 -6.06 17.51 7.86
CA PRO A 92 -4.76 16.91 8.13
C PRO A 92 -4.65 15.53 7.49
N ILE A 93 -3.60 15.33 6.69
CA ILE A 93 -3.33 14.03 6.07
C ILE A 93 -2.85 13.03 7.12
N PRO A 94 -3.38 11.79 7.13
CA PRO A 94 -2.87 10.73 7.99
C PRO A 94 -1.41 10.38 7.64
N MET A 95 -0.57 10.29 8.66
CA MET A 95 0.87 10.08 8.54
C MET A 95 1.31 8.88 9.36
N ASN A 96 2.36 8.20 8.91
CA ASN A 96 2.98 7.07 9.60
C ASN A 96 4.43 7.34 10.01
N ASN A 97 4.71 8.57 10.45
CA ASN A 97 6.04 9.01 10.88
C ASN A 97 6.02 9.71 12.25
N PRO A 98 5.53 9.04 13.31
CA PRO A 98 5.59 9.60 14.65
C PRO A 98 7.03 9.97 15.00
N GLU A 99 7.19 11.09 15.69
CA GLU A 99 8.52 11.60 16.09
C GLU A 99 9.52 11.77 14.92
N GLY A 100 9.00 11.96 13.70
CA GLY A 100 9.81 12.11 12.49
C GLY A 100 10.36 10.79 11.90
N VAL A 101 10.12 9.65 12.55
CA VAL A 101 10.58 8.34 12.08
C VAL A 101 9.53 7.69 11.17
N ARG A 102 9.85 7.50 9.89
CA ARG A 102 8.95 6.78 8.96
C ARG A 102 8.82 5.31 9.38
N MET A 103 7.65 4.94 9.87
CA MET A 103 7.30 3.57 10.26
C MET A 103 7.01 2.73 9.01
N SER A 104 8.09 2.32 8.33
CA SER A 104 8.01 1.46 7.16
C SER A 104 7.63 0.02 7.54
N THR A 105 7.22 -0.79 6.56
CA THR A 105 6.95 -2.23 6.76
C THR A 105 8.19 -2.99 7.24
N ALA A 106 9.39 -2.51 6.94
CA ALA A 106 10.62 -3.06 7.50
C ALA A 106 10.71 -2.90 9.02
N LEU A 107 10.27 -1.76 9.56
CA LEU A 107 10.28 -1.49 11.01
C LEU A 107 9.08 -2.11 11.71
N THR A 108 7.91 -2.12 11.07
CA THR A 108 6.67 -2.54 11.71
C THR A 108 6.38 -4.03 11.58
N TYR A 109 6.68 -4.63 10.42
CA TYR A 109 6.44 -6.05 10.16
C TYR A 109 7.73 -6.88 10.20
N LEU A 110 8.69 -6.57 9.32
CA LEU A 110 9.86 -7.41 9.13
C LEU A 110 10.71 -7.52 10.38
N ARG A 111 10.94 -6.41 11.10
CA ARG A 111 11.75 -6.39 12.32
C ARG A 111 11.22 -7.36 13.38
N ALA A 112 9.89 -7.45 13.53
CA ALA A 112 9.26 -8.31 14.51
C ALA A 112 9.41 -9.81 14.21
N VAL A 113 9.61 -10.19 12.94
CA VAL A 113 9.61 -11.59 12.50
C VAL A 113 10.93 -12.04 11.86
N ARG A 114 11.91 -11.14 11.73
CA ARG A 114 13.19 -11.42 11.04
C ARG A 114 13.99 -12.56 11.66
N HIS A 115 13.76 -12.89 12.91
CA HIS A 115 14.42 -13.99 13.63
C HIS A 115 13.79 -15.36 13.33
N ARG A 116 12.67 -15.43 12.63
CA ARG A 116 11.99 -16.69 12.35
C ARG A 116 12.79 -17.53 11.36
N LEU A 117 12.99 -18.82 11.69
CA LEU A 117 13.77 -19.76 10.86
C LEU A 117 13.10 -20.06 9.51
N ASN A 118 11.79 -19.90 9.42
CA ASN A 118 11.01 -20.09 8.18
C ASN A 118 10.90 -18.81 7.33
N LEU A 119 11.68 -17.76 7.65
CA LEU A 119 11.72 -16.52 6.87
C LEU A 119 13.13 -16.31 6.33
N THR A 120 13.25 -16.26 5.01
CA THR A 120 14.49 -15.87 4.32
C THR A 120 14.29 -14.54 3.62
N VAL A 121 15.14 -13.56 3.93
CA VAL A 121 15.19 -12.26 3.24
C VAL A 121 16.47 -12.20 2.44
N ARG A 122 16.36 -12.07 1.13
CA ARG A 122 17.49 -11.97 0.20
C ARG A 122 17.55 -10.56 -0.41
N PRO A 123 18.39 -9.68 0.08
CA PRO A 123 18.65 -8.38 -0.53
C PRO A 123 19.56 -8.54 -1.77
N ASN A 124 19.62 -7.50 -2.59
CA ASN A 124 20.48 -7.46 -3.79
C ASN A 124 20.20 -8.59 -4.80
N VAL A 125 18.93 -8.97 -4.89
CA VAL A 125 18.43 -9.94 -5.88
C VAL A 125 17.42 -9.22 -6.76
N VAL A 126 17.65 -9.26 -8.07
CA VAL A 126 16.73 -8.72 -9.09
C VAL A 126 15.88 -9.86 -9.62
N VAL A 127 14.57 -9.75 -9.50
CA VAL A 127 13.65 -10.70 -10.15
C VAL A 127 13.48 -10.29 -11.61
N ARG A 128 13.87 -11.16 -12.54
CA ARG A 128 13.85 -10.92 -13.98
C ARG A 128 12.51 -11.25 -14.60
N ARG A 129 11.94 -12.37 -14.19
CA ARG A 129 10.61 -12.82 -14.65
C ARG A 129 10.02 -13.89 -13.72
N ILE A 130 8.73 -14.10 -13.84
CA ILE A 130 8.00 -15.21 -13.24
C ILE A 130 8.10 -16.41 -14.21
N LEU A 131 8.28 -17.59 -13.67
CA LEU A 131 8.30 -18.85 -14.42
C LEU A 131 6.91 -19.50 -14.37
N PHE A 132 6.42 -19.92 -15.53
CA PHE A 132 5.12 -20.57 -15.66
C PHE A 132 5.26 -21.97 -16.23
N ASP A 133 4.41 -22.88 -15.74
CA ASP A 133 4.06 -24.14 -16.40
C ASP A 133 2.59 -24.04 -16.81
N GLY A 134 2.36 -23.89 -18.11
CA GLY A 134 1.06 -23.51 -18.64
C GLY A 134 0.58 -22.18 -18.03
N ASN A 135 -0.51 -22.20 -17.28
CA ASN A 135 -1.08 -21.03 -16.59
C ASN A 135 -0.73 -20.98 -15.11
N THR A 136 0.13 -21.86 -14.62
CA THR A 136 0.51 -21.92 -13.20
C THR A 136 1.88 -21.30 -12.99
N ALA A 137 1.96 -20.30 -12.11
CA ALA A 137 3.24 -19.74 -11.69
C ALA A 137 3.95 -20.74 -10.77
N ILE A 138 5.17 -21.16 -11.15
CA ILE A 138 5.96 -22.20 -10.47
C ILE A 138 7.21 -21.67 -9.79
N GLY A 139 7.63 -20.44 -10.09
CA GLY A 139 8.86 -19.88 -9.55
C GLY A 139 9.20 -18.54 -10.15
N VAL A 140 10.40 -18.08 -9.87
CA VAL A 140 10.97 -16.84 -10.41
C VAL A 140 12.38 -17.05 -10.91
N GLU A 141 12.77 -16.40 -11.99
CA GLU A 141 14.15 -16.25 -12.43
C GLU A 141 14.72 -14.99 -11.81
N VAL A 142 15.86 -15.12 -11.17
CA VAL A 142 16.50 -14.04 -10.43
C VAL A 142 17.96 -13.88 -10.83
N GLU A 143 18.49 -12.67 -10.62
CA GLU A 143 19.89 -12.33 -10.80
C GLU A 143 20.47 -11.78 -9.51
N SER A 144 21.62 -12.27 -9.10
CA SER A 144 22.38 -11.77 -7.96
C SER A 144 23.87 -11.99 -8.17
N GLY A 145 24.69 -10.95 -7.96
CA GLY A 145 26.14 -11.05 -8.13
C GLY A 145 26.60 -11.41 -9.55
N GLY A 146 25.79 -11.15 -10.58
CA GLY A 146 26.07 -11.50 -11.98
C GLY A 146 25.66 -12.93 -12.35
N GLU A 147 25.14 -13.73 -11.43
CA GLU A 147 24.64 -15.06 -11.66
C GLU A 147 23.11 -15.05 -11.81
N ILE A 148 22.59 -15.84 -12.76
CA ILE A 148 21.16 -16.04 -12.98
C ILE A 148 20.80 -17.43 -12.52
N TYR A 149 19.75 -17.53 -11.68
CA TYR A 149 19.25 -18.81 -11.19
C TYR A 149 17.73 -18.76 -10.95
N GLN A 150 17.14 -19.91 -10.71
CA GLN A 150 15.70 -20.04 -10.49
C GLN A 150 15.41 -20.35 -9.02
N ILE A 151 14.29 -19.83 -8.55
CA ILE A 151 13.73 -20.14 -7.23
C ILE A 151 12.32 -20.65 -7.43
N GLU A 152 12.09 -21.89 -7.06
CA GLU A 152 10.78 -22.55 -7.13
C GLU A 152 9.90 -22.11 -5.95
N ALA A 153 8.60 -21.96 -6.20
CA ALA A 153 7.62 -21.61 -5.19
C ALA A 153 6.22 -22.12 -5.55
N ASN A 154 5.48 -22.55 -4.53
CA ASN A 154 4.07 -22.94 -4.69
C ASN A 154 3.13 -21.74 -4.78
N GLN A 155 3.55 -20.58 -4.28
CA GLN A 155 2.79 -19.33 -4.32
C GLN A 155 3.74 -18.16 -4.49
N ILE A 156 3.38 -17.24 -5.36
CA ILE A 156 4.15 -16.02 -5.64
C ILE A 156 3.29 -14.81 -5.37
N VAL A 157 3.81 -13.87 -4.56
CA VAL A 157 3.15 -12.60 -4.26
C VAL A 157 3.98 -11.46 -4.85
N LEU A 158 3.39 -10.68 -5.74
CA LEU A 158 4.02 -9.51 -6.34
C LEU A 158 3.73 -8.28 -5.50
N SER A 159 4.76 -7.66 -4.96
CA SER A 159 4.69 -6.43 -4.17
C SER A 159 5.79 -5.45 -4.55
N SER A 160 6.11 -5.36 -5.84
CA SER A 160 7.21 -4.54 -6.37
C SER A 160 6.80 -3.06 -6.60
N GLY A 161 5.58 -2.70 -6.22
CA GLY A 161 5.02 -1.36 -6.39
C GLY A 161 4.27 -1.18 -7.72
N ALA A 162 3.63 -0.02 -7.86
CA ALA A 162 2.71 0.26 -8.97
C ALA A 162 3.36 0.20 -10.36
N MET A 163 4.66 0.48 -10.45
CA MET A 163 5.41 0.45 -11.71
C MET A 163 6.03 -0.92 -11.98
N ALA A 164 6.71 -1.49 -10.99
CA ALA A 164 7.52 -2.69 -11.23
C ALA A 164 6.70 -4.00 -11.24
N SER A 165 5.57 -4.09 -10.53
CA SER A 165 4.73 -5.29 -10.58
C SER A 165 4.10 -5.50 -11.96
N PRO A 166 3.48 -4.51 -12.63
CA PRO A 166 3.02 -4.65 -14.01
C PRO A 166 4.16 -4.92 -14.99
N GLN A 167 5.31 -4.24 -14.82
CA GLN A 167 6.49 -4.50 -15.65
C GLN A 167 6.93 -5.96 -15.56
N LEU A 168 7.02 -6.50 -14.34
CA LEU A 168 7.41 -7.88 -14.13
C LEU A 168 6.41 -8.88 -14.76
N LEU A 169 5.11 -8.60 -14.68
CA LEU A 169 4.09 -9.40 -15.36
C LEU A 169 4.31 -9.39 -16.88
N MET A 170 4.50 -8.23 -17.49
CA MET A 170 4.75 -8.10 -18.93
C MET A 170 6.03 -8.82 -19.35
N LEU A 171 7.12 -8.69 -18.59
CA LEU A 171 8.38 -9.42 -18.83
C LEU A 171 8.22 -10.96 -18.70
N SER A 172 7.16 -11.38 -18.02
CA SER A 172 6.81 -12.79 -17.82
C SER A 172 5.78 -13.32 -18.82
N GLY A 173 5.39 -12.49 -19.83
CA GLY A 173 4.41 -12.86 -20.85
C GLY A 173 2.94 -12.68 -20.43
N VAL A 174 2.67 -11.96 -19.32
CA VAL A 174 1.33 -11.67 -18.83
C VAL A 174 1.02 -10.18 -19.08
N GLY A 175 0.16 -9.91 -20.05
CA GLY A 175 -0.19 -8.54 -20.42
C GLY A 175 -0.96 -8.47 -21.74
N PRO A 176 -1.14 -7.27 -22.32
CA PRO A 176 -1.75 -7.11 -23.63
C PRO A 176 -0.99 -7.88 -24.71
N ALA A 177 -1.71 -8.58 -25.58
CA ALA A 177 -1.12 -9.37 -26.66
C ALA A 177 -0.46 -8.49 -27.74
N GLU A 178 -0.92 -7.24 -27.90
CA GLU A 178 -0.34 -6.27 -28.82
C GLU A 178 0.65 -5.35 -28.07
N PRO A 179 1.80 -5.04 -28.72
CA PRO A 179 2.71 -4.06 -28.16
C PRO A 179 1.99 -2.71 -28.06
N VAL A 180 2.08 -2.06 -26.91
CA VAL A 180 1.62 -0.69 -26.76
C VAL A 180 2.51 0.17 -27.65
N SER A 181 1.98 0.56 -28.84
CA SER A 181 2.62 1.56 -29.69
C SER A 181 2.49 2.91 -29.00
N TYR A 182 3.60 3.50 -28.62
CA TYR A 182 3.70 4.88 -28.17
C TYR A 182 3.73 5.84 -29.36
#